data_bacbebaf428f1add4714dce0e9e01c9d
#
_entry.id   bacbebaf428f1add4714dce0e9e01c9d
#
_cell.length_a   1.000
_cell.length_b   1.000
_cell.length_c   1.000
_cell.angle_alpha   90.00
_cell.angle_beta   90.00
_cell.angle_gamma   90.00
#
_symmetry.space_group_name_H-M   'P 1'
#
loop_
_entity.id
_entity.type
_entity.pdbx_description
1 polymer ?
#
loop_
_entity_poly.entity_id
_entity_poly.type
_entity_poly.pdbx_seq_one_letter_code
_entity_poly.pdbx_strand_id
1 'polypeptide(L)'
;MSGVFERNRNVSEFEFYSTAIKIRVEVNKLMASPSVVPKAYRLLNAVPTVETARSIVYNINRADQFYPNSAANVLERRKYLSLAIADCEQLCQDMQCLIDIGLPVNINRFEEVVSMIEQEIALLKGARKNVRIVGKRSLADMVSDAEAELERLRAL
;
A
#
# COMPACT_ATOMS: atom_id res chain seq x y z
N MET A 1 13.24 11.19 -9.25
CA MET A 1 12.18 11.56 -10.22
C MET A 1 11.26 12.59 -9.59
N SER A 2 11.13 13.75 -10.16
CA SER A 2 10.10 14.69 -9.70
C SER A 2 8.72 14.07 -9.97
N GLY A 3 7.83 14.12 -8.99
CA GLY A 3 6.46 13.68 -9.19
C GLY A 3 5.81 14.45 -10.35
N VAL A 4 4.94 13.80 -11.10
CA VAL A 4 4.22 14.42 -12.21
C VAL A 4 3.39 15.61 -11.73
N PHE A 5 2.97 15.61 -10.47
CA PHE A 5 2.18 16.64 -9.84
C PHE A 5 2.84 17.16 -8.56
N GLU A 6 2.96 18.48 -8.48
CA GLU A 6 3.57 19.17 -7.34
C GLU A 6 2.88 18.86 -6.00
N ARG A 7 1.57 18.67 -6.02
CA ARG A 7 0.75 18.31 -4.86
C ARG A 7 1.12 16.96 -4.22
N ASN A 8 1.84 16.09 -4.94
CA ASN A 8 2.25 14.78 -4.45
C ASN A 8 3.64 14.79 -3.79
N ARG A 9 4.29 15.96 -3.68
CA ARG A 9 5.65 16.07 -3.13
C ARG A 9 5.77 15.49 -1.72
N ASN A 10 4.83 15.80 -0.83
CA ASN A 10 4.90 15.37 0.56
C ASN A 10 4.88 13.83 0.68
N VAL A 11 4.06 13.16 -0.12
CA VAL A 11 3.99 11.69 -0.13
C VAL A 11 5.21 11.09 -0.82
N SER A 12 5.69 11.70 -1.90
CA SER A 12 6.85 11.21 -2.66
C SER A 12 8.17 11.27 -1.89
N GLU A 13 8.24 12.07 -0.83
CA GLU A 13 9.39 12.15 0.06
C GLU A 13 9.52 10.94 1.00
N PHE A 14 8.43 10.21 1.24
CA PHE A 14 8.47 9.04 2.10
C PHE A 14 9.01 7.80 1.37
N GLU A 15 9.91 7.11 2.04
CA GLU A 15 10.52 5.89 1.49
C GLU A 15 9.48 4.81 1.18
N PHE A 16 8.46 4.64 2.00
CA PHE A 16 7.39 3.66 1.74
C PHE A 16 6.61 3.97 0.45
N TYR A 17 6.47 5.24 0.08
CA TYR A 17 5.83 5.60 -1.18
C TYR A 17 6.72 5.26 -2.38
N SER A 18 7.99 5.63 -2.33
CA SER A 18 8.93 5.34 -3.42
C SER A 18 9.16 3.84 -3.60
N THR A 19 9.19 3.08 -2.52
CA THR A 19 9.30 1.62 -2.57
C THR A 19 8.06 0.98 -3.17
N ALA A 20 6.86 1.44 -2.82
CA ALA A 20 5.60 0.99 -3.42
C ALA A 20 5.57 1.22 -4.94
N ILE A 21 6.03 2.39 -5.39
CA ILE A 21 6.15 2.70 -6.83
C ILE A 21 7.12 1.75 -7.52
N LYS A 22 8.27 1.48 -6.93
CA LYS A 22 9.26 0.52 -7.48
C LYS A 22 8.67 -0.88 -7.60
N ILE A 23 8.00 -1.37 -6.55
CA ILE A 23 7.32 -2.67 -6.57
C ILE A 23 6.32 -2.73 -7.72
N ARG A 24 5.48 -1.72 -7.87
CA ARG A 24 4.50 -1.64 -8.95
C ARG A 24 5.16 -1.70 -10.33
N VAL A 25 6.25 -0.95 -10.54
CA VAL A 25 6.98 -0.93 -11.80
C VAL A 25 7.59 -2.30 -12.10
N GLU A 26 8.26 -2.91 -11.14
CA GLU A 26 8.89 -4.23 -11.33
C GLU A 26 7.86 -5.34 -11.58
N VAL A 27 6.75 -5.34 -10.86
CA VAL A 27 5.65 -6.29 -11.08
C VAL A 27 5.06 -6.12 -12.48
N ASN A 28 4.85 -4.88 -12.94
CA ASN A 28 4.37 -4.62 -14.30
C ASN A 28 5.33 -5.17 -15.35
N LYS A 29 6.64 -4.95 -15.19
CA LYS A 29 7.65 -5.49 -16.12
C LYS A 29 7.64 -7.01 -16.16
N LEU A 30 7.54 -7.67 -15.01
CA LEU A 30 7.48 -9.13 -14.92
C LEU A 30 6.21 -9.67 -15.57
N MET A 31 5.06 -9.09 -15.28
CA MET A 31 3.77 -9.56 -15.79
C MET A 31 3.57 -9.28 -17.27
N ALA A 32 4.23 -8.27 -17.81
CA ALA A 32 4.21 -7.97 -19.24
C ALA A 32 5.11 -8.88 -20.08
N SER A 33 6.04 -9.59 -19.44
CA SER A 33 6.98 -10.50 -20.14
C SER A 33 6.29 -11.80 -20.58
N PRO A 34 6.21 -12.10 -21.88
CA PRO A 34 5.63 -13.35 -22.36
C PRO A 34 6.41 -14.60 -21.91
N SER A 35 7.69 -14.43 -21.58
CA SER A 35 8.54 -15.51 -21.05
C SER A 35 8.23 -15.86 -19.58
N VAL A 36 7.59 -14.95 -18.84
CA VAL A 36 7.16 -15.14 -17.45
C VAL A 36 5.71 -15.58 -17.40
N VAL A 37 4.83 -14.82 -18.04
CA VAL A 37 3.39 -15.11 -18.08
C VAL A 37 2.94 -15.30 -19.53
N PRO A 38 2.78 -16.56 -19.98
CA PRO A 38 2.26 -16.86 -21.30
C PRO A 38 0.87 -16.27 -21.52
N LYS A 39 0.52 -16.00 -22.79
CA LYS A 39 -0.72 -15.34 -23.17
C LYS A 39 -1.98 -15.96 -22.54
N ALA A 40 -2.03 -17.29 -22.42
CA ALA A 40 -3.17 -18.01 -21.85
C ALA A 40 -3.45 -17.65 -20.37
N TYR A 41 -2.45 -17.19 -19.64
CA TYR A 41 -2.53 -16.88 -18.20
C TYR A 41 -2.64 -15.39 -17.89
N ARG A 42 -2.60 -14.53 -18.90
CA ARG A 42 -2.58 -13.07 -18.68
C ARG A 42 -3.79 -12.54 -17.94
N LEU A 43 -5.00 -12.90 -18.40
CA LEU A 43 -6.24 -12.43 -17.76
C LEU A 43 -6.45 -13.06 -16.39
N LEU A 44 -6.08 -14.33 -16.22
CA LEU A 44 -6.30 -15.04 -14.96
C LEU A 44 -5.29 -14.69 -13.88
N ASN A 45 -4.05 -14.35 -14.23
CA ASN A 45 -2.95 -14.23 -13.28
C ASN A 45 -2.18 -12.91 -13.37
N ALA A 46 -1.82 -12.46 -14.60
CA ALA A 46 -1.05 -11.23 -14.73
C ALA A 46 -1.88 -9.99 -14.35
N VAL A 47 -3.10 -9.88 -14.81
CA VAL A 47 -3.98 -8.74 -14.53
C VAL A 47 -4.27 -8.60 -13.03
N PRO A 48 -4.73 -9.64 -12.31
CA PRO A 48 -4.93 -9.53 -10.86
C PRO A 48 -3.67 -9.18 -10.09
N THR A 49 -2.53 -9.74 -10.48
CA THR A 49 -1.23 -9.46 -9.81
C THR A 49 -0.81 -8.00 -9.99
N VAL A 50 -0.95 -7.45 -11.19
CA VAL A 50 -0.69 -6.03 -11.46
C VAL A 50 -1.66 -5.12 -10.68
N GLU A 51 -2.92 -5.51 -10.59
CA GLU A 51 -3.92 -4.75 -9.82
C GLU A 51 -3.61 -4.75 -8.32
N THR A 52 -3.15 -5.85 -7.76
CA THR A 52 -2.71 -5.92 -6.36
C THR A 52 -1.52 -4.98 -6.11
N ALA A 53 -0.53 -4.99 -6.98
CA ALA A 53 0.61 -4.07 -6.88
C ALA A 53 0.17 -2.59 -6.99
N ARG A 54 -0.77 -2.29 -7.87
CA ARG A 54 -1.37 -0.96 -7.99
C ARG A 54 -2.12 -0.56 -6.72
N SER A 55 -2.81 -1.49 -6.10
CA SER A 55 -3.60 -1.24 -4.89
C SER A 55 -2.74 -0.79 -3.70
N ILE A 56 -1.50 -1.26 -3.59
CA ILE A 56 -0.55 -0.78 -2.56
C ILE A 56 -0.40 0.74 -2.66
N VAL A 57 -0.06 1.24 -3.84
CA VAL A 57 0.11 2.69 -4.10
C VAL A 57 -1.20 3.44 -3.88
N TYR A 58 -2.31 2.86 -4.32
CA TYR A 58 -3.64 3.43 -4.19
C TYR A 58 -4.05 3.63 -2.72
N ASN A 59 -3.81 2.65 -1.87
CA ASN A 59 -4.11 2.74 -0.45
C ASN A 59 -3.19 3.72 0.29
N ILE A 60 -1.91 3.81 -0.10
CA ILE A 60 -1.00 4.84 0.44
C ILE A 60 -1.51 6.24 0.10
N ASN A 61 -1.91 6.47 -1.16
CA ASN A 61 -2.47 7.75 -1.58
C ASN A 61 -3.76 8.09 -0.83
N ARG A 62 -4.61 7.10 -0.55
CA ARG A 62 -5.80 7.29 0.28
C ARG A 62 -5.47 7.65 1.71
N ALA A 63 -4.49 6.97 2.32
CA ALA A 63 -4.01 7.32 3.66
C ALA A 63 -3.55 8.78 3.72
N ASP A 64 -2.87 9.25 2.69
CA ASP A 64 -2.37 10.63 2.62
C ASP A 64 -3.48 11.69 2.53
N GLN A 65 -4.67 11.35 2.07
CA GLN A 65 -5.81 12.26 2.06
C GLN A 65 -6.32 12.60 3.46
N PHE A 66 -6.03 11.77 4.44
CA PHE A 66 -6.44 11.99 5.82
C PHE A 66 -5.30 12.61 6.62
N TYR A 67 -5.25 13.96 6.62
CA TYR A 67 -4.31 14.69 7.45
C TYR A 67 -4.66 14.44 8.93
N PRO A 68 -3.69 13.99 9.77
CA PRO A 68 -3.99 13.50 11.11
C PRO A 68 -4.21 14.62 12.12
N ASN A 69 -5.14 15.52 11.86
CA ASN A 69 -5.52 16.63 12.74
C ASN A 69 -6.69 16.29 13.68
N SER A 70 -7.21 15.09 13.61
CA SER A 70 -8.30 14.58 14.46
C SER A 70 -8.12 13.10 14.73
N ALA A 71 -8.76 12.57 15.78
CA ALA A 71 -8.76 11.15 16.09
C ALA A 71 -9.37 10.34 14.92
N ALA A 72 -10.45 10.82 14.33
CA ALA A 72 -11.09 10.20 13.18
C ALA A 72 -10.13 10.08 11.97
N ASN A 73 -9.41 11.15 11.65
CA ASN A 73 -8.44 11.14 10.54
C ASN A 73 -7.24 10.24 10.84
N VAL A 74 -6.78 10.16 12.09
CA VAL A 74 -5.73 9.22 12.49
C VAL A 74 -6.18 7.77 12.25
N LEU A 75 -7.41 7.42 12.63
CA LEU A 75 -7.96 6.08 12.42
C LEU A 75 -8.11 5.76 10.93
N GLU A 76 -8.63 6.67 10.12
CA GLU A 76 -8.74 6.50 8.67
C GLU A 76 -7.37 6.31 8.01
N ARG A 77 -6.40 7.15 8.37
CA ARG A 77 -5.03 7.03 7.85
C ARG A 77 -4.41 5.68 8.19
N ARG A 78 -4.54 5.23 9.45
CA ARG A 78 -4.06 3.90 9.88
C ARG A 78 -4.78 2.77 9.15
N LYS A 79 -6.07 2.89 8.90
CA LYS A 79 -6.86 1.91 8.14
C LYS A 79 -6.29 1.71 6.74
N TYR A 80 -6.07 2.78 6.00
CA TYR A 80 -5.54 2.67 4.63
C TYR A 80 -4.09 2.18 4.59
N LEU A 81 -3.26 2.52 5.58
CA LEU A 81 -1.93 1.93 5.72
C LEU A 81 -2.02 0.42 6.01
N SER A 82 -2.99 -0.01 6.81
CA SER A 82 -3.25 -1.44 7.05
C SER A 82 -3.72 -2.17 5.80
N LEU A 83 -4.56 -1.54 4.97
CA LEU A 83 -4.98 -2.10 3.69
C LEU A 83 -3.80 -2.21 2.71
N ALA A 84 -2.90 -1.24 2.69
CA ALA A 84 -1.67 -1.31 1.89
C ALA A 84 -0.78 -2.49 2.33
N ILE A 85 -0.65 -2.73 3.64
CA ILE A 85 0.07 -3.90 4.17
C ILE A 85 -0.59 -5.20 3.71
N ALA A 86 -1.92 -5.29 3.80
CA ALA A 86 -2.67 -6.46 3.33
C ALA A 86 -2.46 -6.69 1.83
N ASP A 87 -2.42 -5.64 1.02
CA ASP A 87 -2.13 -5.75 -0.41
C ASP A 87 -0.70 -6.25 -0.66
N CYS A 88 0.27 -5.84 0.15
CA CYS A 88 1.64 -6.37 0.07
C CYS A 88 1.68 -7.89 0.31
N GLU A 89 0.98 -8.35 1.33
CA GLU A 89 0.87 -9.80 1.64
C GLU A 89 0.15 -10.54 0.52
N GLN A 90 -0.95 -9.97 0.00
CA GLN A 90 -1.67 -10.53 -1.14
C GLN A 90 -0.79 -10.63 -2.39
N LEU A 91 0.04 -9.63 -2.66
CA LEU A 91 0.94 -9.64 -3.80
C LEU A 91 1.95 -10.81 -3.71
N CYS A 92 2.48 -11.09 -2.53
CA CYS A 92 3.31 -12.26 -2.31
C CYS A 92 2.57 -13.56 -2.64
N GLN A 93 1.30 -13.67 -2.24
CA GLN A 93 0.46 -14.83 -2.55
C GLN A 93 0.19 -14.94 -4.05
N ASP A 94 -0.10 -13.84 -4.73
CA ASP A 94 -0.32 -13.82 -6.18
C ASP A 94 0.94 -14.27 -6.93
N MET A 95 2.12 -13.82 -6.50
CA MET A 95 3.39 -14.26 -7.09
C MET A 95 3.69 -15.73 -6.79
N GLN A 96 3.40 -16.22 -5.59
CA GLN A 96 3.53 -17.62 -5.25
C GLN A 96 2.62 -18.50 -6.12
N CYS A 97 1.40 -18.04 -6.39
CA CYS A 97 0.47 -18.74 -7.28
C CYS A 97 1.07 -18.97 -8.68
N LEU A 98 1.79 -17.99 -9.23
CA LEU A 98 2.46 -18.13 -10.53
C LEU A 98 3.51 -19.25 -10.52
N ILE A 99 4.22 -19.39 -9.40
CA ILE A 99 5.20 -20.47 -9.20
C ILE A 99 4.48 -21.82 -9.09
N ASP A 100 3.42 -21.88 -8.29
CA ASP A 100 2.68 -23.12 -8.01
C ASP A 100 1.95 -23.66 -9.25
N ILE A 101 1.50 -22.79 -10.14
CA ILE A 101 0.94 -23.18 -11.46
C ILE A 101 2.02 -23.81 -12.34
N GLY A 102 3.30 -23.55 -12.09
CA GLY A 102 4.41 -24.04 -12.89
C GLY A 102 4.78 -23.16 -14.09
N LEU A 103 4.48 -21.86 -14.02
CA LEU A 103 4.91 -20.91 -15.05
C LEU A 103 6.44 -20.74 -15.05
N PRO A 104 7.04 -20.40 -16.20
CA PRO A 104 8.50 -20.29 -16.36
C PRO A 104 9.02 -18.98 -15.75
N VAL A 105 8.84 -18.82 -14.43
CA VAL A 105 9.27 -17.63 -13.69
C VAL A 105 10.76 -17.65 -13.38
N ASN A 106 11.40 -16.48 -13.42
CA ASN A 106 12.75 -16.32 -12.91
C ASN A 106 12.70 -16.13 -11.39
N ILE A 107 13.04 -17.19 -10.65
CA ILE A 107 12.98 -17.20 -9.19
C ILE A 107 13.81 -16.07 -8.58
N ASN A 108 15.00 -15.80 -9.09
CA ASN A 108 15.86 -14.74 -8.56
C ASN A 108 15.20 -13.35 -8.66
N ARG A 109 14.55 -13.07 -9.78
CA ARG A 109 13.82 -11.80 -9.95
C ARG A 109 12.58 -11.73 -9.05
N PHE A 110 11.90 -12.84 -8.84
CA PHE A 110 10.78 -12.90 -7.89
C PHE A 110 11.26 -12.68 -6.46
N GLU A 111 12.36 -13.27 -6.06
CA GLU A 111 12.97 -13.06 -4.74
C GLU A 111 13.38 -11.60 -4.52
N GLU A 112 13.91 -10.94 -5.53
CA GLU A 112 14.20 -9.50 -5.45
C GLU A 112 12.94 -8.66 -5.18
N VAL A 113 11.86 -8.95 -5.88
CA VAL A 113 10.57 -8.26 -5.67
C VAL A 113 9.98 -8.59 -4.31
N VAL A 114 10.02 -9.84 -3.87
CA VAL A 114 9.57 -10.26 -2.54
C VAL A 114 10.35 -9.54 -1.45
N SER A 115 11.67 -9.41 -1.59
CA SER A 115 12.51 -8.65 -0.67
C SER A 115 12.08 -7.17 -0.58
N MET A 116 11.74 -6.56 -1.70
CA MET A 116 11.19 -5.19 -1.73
C MET A 116 9.83 -5.12 -1.03
N ILE A 117 8.98 -6.13 -1.20
CA ILE A 117 7.66 -6.21 -0.55
C ILE A 117 7.82 -6.35 0.97
N GLU A 118 8.73 -7.18 1.44
CA GLU A 118 9.03 -7.34 2.87
C GLU A 118 9.54 -6.03 3.49
N GLN A 119 10.41 -5.32 2.79
CA GLN A 119 10.86 -3.99 3.19
C GLN A 119 9.68 -3.01 3.27
N GLU A 120 8.81 -3.02 2.26
CA GLU A 120 7.62 -2.16 2.23
C GLU A 120 6.68 -2.43 3.42
N ILE A 121 6.43 -3.70 3.74
CA ILE A 121 5.62 -4.08 4.90
C ILE A 121 6.20 -3.49 6.19
N ALA A 122 7.52 -3.59 6.38
CA ALA A 122 8.19 -3.02 7.55
C ALA A 122 8.06 -1.49 7.59
N LEU A 123 8.25 -0.81 6.47
CA LEU A 123 8.09 0.64 6.36
C LEU A 123 6.66 1.09 6.64
N LEU A 124 5.67 0.40 6.09
CA LEU A 124 4.25 0.71 6.30
C LEU A 124 3.81 0.46 7.74
N LYS A 125 4.29 -0.61 8.37
CA LYS A 125 4.04 -0.87 9.80
C LYS A 125 4.63 0.24 10.68
N GLY A 126 5.83 0.70 10.38
CA GLY A 126 6.45 1.83 11.05
C GLY A 126 5.67 3.13 10.86
N ALA A 127 5.28 3.43 9.62
CA ALA A 127 4.46 4.60 9.31
C ALA A 127 3.11 4.56 10.05
N ARG A 128 2.44 3.42 10.05
CA ARG A 128 1.17 3.21 10.75
C ARG A 128 1.30 3.44 12.26
N LYS A 129 2.35 2.91 12.86
CA LYS A 129 2.63 3.09 14.30
C LYS A 129 2.88 4.55 14.66
N ASN A 130 3.48 5.31 13.76
CA ASN A 130 3.86 6.70 13.98
C ASN A 130 2.77 7.72 13.66
N VAL A 131 1.61 7.30 13.14
CA VAL A 131 0.48 8.21 12.92
C VAL A 131 -0.04 8.72 14.25
N ARG A 132 0.05 10.03 14.47
CA ARG A 132 -0.38 10.73 15.69
C ARG A 132 -1.12 11.99 15.32
N ILE A 133 -1.95 12.49 16.24
CA ILE A 133 -2.59 13.78 16.08
C ILE A 133 -1.52 14.87 16.02
N VAL A 134 -1.56 15.69 14.97
CA VAL A 134 -0.66 16.82 14.76
C VAL A 134 -1.41 18.15 14.87
N GLY A 135 -0.68 19.21 15.25
CA GLY A 135 -1.21 20.56 15.40
C GLY A 135 -1.64 20.87 16.84
N LYS A 136 -1.84 22.17 17.09
CA LYS A 136 -2.38 22.64 18.38
C LYS A 136 -3.89 22.47 18.37
N ARG A 137 -4.38 21.62 19.23
CA ARG A 137 -5.83 21.41 19.41
C ARG A 137 -6.23 21.79 20.83
N SER A 138 -7.39 22.43 20.96
CA SER A 138 -7.97 22.69 22.27
C SER A 138 -8.45 21.38 22.91
N LEU A 139 -8.52 21.35 24.24
CA LEU A 139 -9.10 20.21 24.95
C LEU A 139 -10.54 19.95 24.51
N ALA A 140 -11.31 21.01 24.25
CA ALA A 140 -12.69 20.92 23.77
C ALA A 140 -12.78 20.20 22.41
N ASP A 141 -11.88 20.50 21.48
CA ASP A 141 -11.82 19.81 20.18
C ASP A 141 -11.50 18.33 20.35
N MET A 142 -10.57 17.98 21.24
CA MET A 142 -10.21 16.58 21.52
C MET A 142 -11.37 15.81 22.16
N VAL A 143 -12.14 16.43 23.05
CA VAL A 143 -13.32 15.84 23.67
C VAL A 143 -14.42 15.62 22.62
N SER A 144 -14.69 16.61 21.78
CA SER A 144 -15.68 16.50 20.70
C SER A 144 -15.37 15.36 19.73
N ASP A 145 -14.08 15.18 19.37
CA ASP A 145 -13.67 14.08 18.50
C ASP A 145 -13.83 12.71 19.17
N ALA A 146 -13.50 12.62 20.46
CA ALA A 146 -13.68 11.40 21.22
C ALA A 146 -15.16 11.00 21.34
N GLU A 147 -16.04 11.98 21.56
CA GLU A 147 -17.49 11.77 21.57
C GLU A 147 -18.02 11.29 20.21
N ALA A 148 -17.58 11.92 19.12
CA ALA A 148 -17.97 11.51 17.77
C ALA A 148 -17.52 10.08 17.45
N GLU A 149 -16.33 9.70 17.88
CA GLU A 149 -15.82 8.34 17.68
C GLU A 149 -16.59 7.33 18.54
N LEU A 150 -16.92 7.68 19.78
CA LEU A 150 -17.74 6.84 20.64
C LEU A 150 -19.14 6.59 20.04
N GLU A 151 -19.75 7.60 19.46
CA GLU A 151 -21.03 7.49 18.74
C GLU A 151 -20.94 6.53 17.56
N ARG A 152 -19.85 6.65 16.78
CA ARG A 152 -19.60 5.71 15.67
C ARG A 152 -19.49 4.26 16.14
N LEU A 153 -18.75 4.02 17.21
CA LEU A 153 -18.58 2.68 17.78
C LEU A 153 -19.88 2.12 18.34
N ARG A 154 -20.73 2.96 18.92
CA ARG A 154 -22.05 2.55 19.42
C ARG A 154 -23.03 2.22 18.31
N ALA A 155 -22.83 2.78 17.11
CA ALA A 155 -23.67 2.55 15.95
C ALA A 155 -23.33 1.24 15.20
N LEU A 156 -22.23 0.57 15.57
CA LEU A 156 -21.85 -0.72 15.01
C LEU A 156 -22.64 -1.86 15.65
#